data_5ac01d7c26bf7f78b73fb389ed70c1d2
#
_entry.id   5ac01d7c26bf7f78b73fb389ed70c1d2
#
_cell.length_a   1.000
_cell.length_b   1.000
_cell.length_c   1.000
_cell.angle_alpha   90.00
_cell.angle_beta   90.00
_cell.angle_gamma   90.00
#
_symmetry.space_group_name_H-M   'P 1'
#
loop_
_entity.id
_entity.type
_entity.pdbx_description
1 polymer ?
#
loop_
_entity_poly.entity_id
_entity_poly.type
_entity_poly.pdbx_seq_one_letter_code
_entity_poly.pdbx_strand_id
1 'polypeptide(L)'
;MTDFRPVLRRSSVALFFIASACTSATSITGISGPTPPSALTARQTAFLDTLERRTFNWFWEQTDPNNGLTPDRWPSKSFSSIAAVGFALTAYPVGVERGYVARADAAQRTLNTLRFMYNAPQGPQPTNITGYMGFFYHFLDMQTGFRFQQVELSTIDTSLLIAGVLFCQSYFTGADGTESAIRAYADSLYLRIDWAWAVHNPPTVSMGWHPESGFINSDWKGYDEGMIVYVLALGSPTHSIDPAGWTEWTKTYSWGTFYGQTHVNFAPLFGHQYSHVWIDFRGIQDAYMRGKGIDYFENSRRATISQRLYAVDNPGQWRDYGANIWGLTAGDGPFDTTFVIGGRSRLFWTYTARGAAAGEIRDDGTISPTAAGGSVPFAPEIAIPALIAMREKYGDNLFSTYGFLDDFNATLIAATPKYGRLAPGIGWFDTDYLGIDQGPIIAMIENYRSDLIWKTMRKNPYIVAGLKKAGFTGGWLGN
;
A
#
# COMPACT_ATOMS: atom_id res chain seq x y z
N MET A 1 -54.43 7.28 -44.92
CA MET A 1 -55.10 6.15 -45.61
C MET A 1 -54.43 4.90 -45.09
N THR A 2 -54.96 4.09 -44.34
CA THR A 2 -56.15 3.43 -43.81
C THR A 2 -55.66 2.64 -42.62
N ASP A 3 -55.95 2.97 -41.46
CA ASP A 3 -56.92 2.51 -40.50
C ASP A 3 -57.28 1.01 -40.55
N PHE A 4 -57.04 0.28 -39.49
CA PHE A 4 -57.96 -0.68 -38.90
C PHE A 4 -57.50 -1.22 -37.51
N ARG A 5 -58.34 -0.99 -36.53
CA ARG A 5 -58.34 -1.55 -35.16
C ARG A 5 -59.19 -2.85 -35.13
N PRO A 6 -59.50 -3.40 -33.96
CA PRO A 6 -58.85 -4.50 -33.26
C PRO A 6 -59.76 -5.74 -33.15
N VAL A 7 -59.22 -6.88 -32.67
CA VAL A 7 -60.09 -7.98 -32.19
C VAL A 7 -59.60 -8.49 -30.84
N LEU A 8 -60.44 -8.23 -29.84
CA LEU A 8 -60.41 -8.92 -28.54
C LEU A 8 -60.79 -10.40 -28.74
N ARG A 9 -60.08 -11.33 -28.14
CA ARG A 9 -60.66 -12.60 -27.67
C ARG A 9 -60.18 -12.94 -26.27
N ARG A 10 -61.18 -13.08 -25.38
CA ARG A 10 -61.02 -13.67 -24.05
C ARG A 10 -60.90 -15.18 -24.20
N SER A 11 -60.10 -15.82 -23.34
CA SER A 11 -60.50 -17.05 -22.64
C SER A 11 -59.38 -17.63 -21.76
N SER A 12 -59.76 -17.87 -20.55
CA SER A 12 -59.45 -19.02 -19.67
C SER A 12 -58.20 -19.00 -18.82
N VAL A 13 -58.45 -18.76 -17.57
CA VAL A 13 -57.60 -18.99 -16.40
C VAL A 13 -57.27 -20.48 -16.27
N ALA A 14 -56.02 -20.84 -16.27
CA ALA A 14 -55.50 -22.10 -15.72
C ALA A 14 -54.56 -21.79 -14.56
N LEU A 15 -55.02 -22.08 -13.33
CA LEU A 15 -54.20 -22.06 -12.12
C LEU A 15 -53.16 -23.18 -12.21
N PHE A 16 -51.90 -22.85 -12.35
CA PHE A 16 -50.81 -23.75 -12.04
C PHE A 16 -50.28 -23.41 -10.65
N PHE A 17 -50.44 -24.33 -9.71
CA PHE A 17 -49.73 -24.35 -8.44
C PHE A 17 -48.23 -24.60 -8.74
N ILE A 18 -47.41 -23.57 -8.57
CA ILE A 18 -45.95 -23.75 -8.52
C ILE A 18 -45.58 -23.96 -7.06
N ALA A 19 -45.15 -25.17 -6.73
CA ALA A 19 -44.51 -25.47 -5.46
C ALA A 19 -43.27 -24.66 -5.33
N SER A 20 -43.24 -23.73 -4.36
CA SER A 20 -42.06 -22.98 -3.98
C SER A 20 -41.08 -23.92 -3.29
N ALA A 21 -40.05 -24.34 -3.99
CA ALA A 21 -38.86 -24.94 -3.34
C ALA A 21 -38.13 -23.81 -2.61
N CYS A 22 -38.27 -23.76 -1.30
CA CYS A 22 -37.39 -22.96 -0.43
C CYS A 22 -36.00 -23.52 -0.51
N THR A 23 -35.13 -22.94 -1.36
CA THR A 23 -33.70 -23.04 -1.19
C THR A 23 -33.37 -22.16 0.01
N SER A 24 -32.98 -22.79 1.11
CA SER A 24 -32.42 -22.16 2.29
C SER A 24 -31.13 -21.43 1.88
N ALA A 25 -31.26 -20.13 1.64
CA ALA A 25 -30.11 -19.23 1.64
C ALA A 25 -29.53 -19.27 3.06
N THR A 26 -28.39 -19.93 3.22
CA THR A 26 -27.61 -19.84 4.45
C THR A 26 -27.19 -18.37 4.57
N SER A 27 -27.95 -17.61 5.36
CA SER A 27 -27.59 -16.27 5.76
C SER A 27 -26.28 -16.39 6.58
N ILE A 28 -25.17 -15.93 6.02
CA ILE A 28 -23.97 -15.66 6.77
C ILE A 28 -24.26 -14.41 7.61
N THR A 29 -24.93 -14.64 8.74
CA THR A 29 -25.22 -13.60 9.73
C THR A 29 -23.97 -13.37 10.56
N GLY A 30 -23.55 -12.11 10.64
CA GLY A 30 -22.85 -11.54 11.77
C GLY A 30 -21.35 -11.73 11.77
N ILE A 31 -20.61 -10.90 11.04
CA ILE A 31 -19.33 -10.44 11.57
C ILE A 31 -19.73 -9.28 12.51
N SER A 32 -19.83 -9.57 13.80
CA SER A 32 -19.93 -8.57 14.86
C SER A 32 -18.77 -7.58 14.73
N GLY A 33 -18.99 -6.31 15.13
CA GLY A 33 -17.97 -5.26 15.16
C GLY A 33 -16.64 -5.71 15.77
N PRO A 34 -15.57 -4.89 15.73
CA PRO A 34 -14.22 -5.32 16.04
C PRO A 34 -14.17 -5.98 17.41
N THR A 35 -14.09 -7.31 17.40
CA THR A 35 -13.74 -8.08 18.61
C THR A 35 -12.34 -7.64 19.00
N PRO A 36 -12.05 -7.39 20.30
CA PRO A 36 -10.68 -7.15 20.73
C PRO A 36 -9.77 -8.23 20.14
N PRO A 37 -8.59 -7.89 19.63
CA PRO A 37 -7.73 -8.87 19.00
C PRO A 37 -7.54 -10.04 19.98
N SER A 38 -7.94 -11.25 19.55
CA SER A 38 -7.68 -12.46 20.33
C SER A 38 -6.17 -12.58 20.47
N ALA A 39 -5.70 -12.93 21.67
CA ALA A 39 -4.27 -13.10 21.91
C ALA A 39 -3.69 -14.05 20.84
N LEU A 40 -2.57 -13.64 20.25
CA LEU A 40 -1.85 -14.46 19.25
C LEU A 40 -1.49 -15.82 19.88
N THR A 41 -1.67 -16.90 19.13
CA THR A 41 -1.13 -18.19 19.50
C THR A 41 0.40 -18.17 19.46
N ALA A 42 1.06 -19.08 20.21
CA ALA A 42 2.52 -19.18 20.18
C ALA A 42 3.08 -19.38 18.74
N ARG A 43 2.36 -20.14 17.90
CA ARG A 43 2.71 -20.35 16.49
C ARG A 43 2.64 -19.04 15.69
N GLN A 44 1.59 -18.24 15.87
CA GLN A 44 1.44 -16.96 15.17
C GLN A 44 2.50 -15.96 15.62
N THR A 45 2.78 -15.89 16.93
CA THR A 45 3.85 -15.04 17.47
C THR A 45 5.21 -15.40 16.87
N ALA A 46 5.60 -16.69 16.90
CA ALA A 46 6.87 -17.14 16.36
C ALA A 46 6.99 -16.91 14.83
N PHE A 47 5.87 -17.04 14.11
CA PHE A 47 5.84 -16.74 12.69
C PHE A 47 6.05 -15.25 12.41
N LEU A 48 5.33 -14.37 13.11
CA LEU A 48 5.47 -12.92 12.96
C LEU A 48 6.88 -12.44 13.38
N ASP A 49 7.45 -13.00 14.45
CA ASP A 49 8.84 -12.72 14.86
C ASP A 49 9.83 -13.07 13.74
N THR A 50 9.62 -14.22 13.09
CA THR A 50 10.48 -14.65 11.99
C THR A 50 10.33 -13.77 10.75
N LEU A 51 9.09 -13.45 10.36
CA LEU A 51 8.80 -12.64 9.18
C LEU A 51 9.35 -11.22 9.37
N GLU A 52 9.01 -10.58 10.49
CA GLU A 52 9.42 -9.22 10.78
C GLU A 52 10.96 -9.08 10.85
N ARG A 53 11.65 -10.03 11.48
CA ARG A 53 13.11 -10.05 11.53
C ARG A 53 13.73 -10.22 10.15
N ARG A 54 13.20 -11.13 9.32
CA ARG A 54 13.71 -11.35 7.95
C ARG A 54 13.50 -10.12 7.09
N THR A 55 12.32 -9.51 7.15
CA THR A 55 12.02 -8.28 6.42
C THR A 55 12.87 -7.10 6.90
N PHE A 56 13.11 -6.97 8.22
CA PHE A 56 14.07 -6.00 8.75
C PHE A 56 15.47 -6.20 8.17
N ASN A 57 15.95 -7.44 8.13
CA ASN A 57 17.29 -7.74 7.61
C ASN A 57 17.42 -7.33 6.13
N TRP A 58 16.36 -7.43 5.32
CA TRP A 58 16.40 -6.94 3.95
C TRP A 58 16.74 -5.44 3.90
N PHE A 59 16.03 -4.61 4.66
CA PHE A 59 16.31 -3.18 4.72
C PHE A 59 17.68 -2.89 5.32
N TRP A 60 18.06 -3.64 6.35
CA TRP A 60 19.33 -3.42 7.03
C TRP A 60 20.56 -3.80 6.17
N GLU A 61 20.47 -4.87 5.42
CA GLU A 61 21.57 -5.43 4.65
C GLU A 61 21.66 -4.88 3.23
N GLN A 62 20.52 -4.54 2.59
CA GLN A 62 20.49 -4.11 1.20
C GLN A 62 20.54 -2.59 1.01
N THR A 63 20.18 -1.80 2.02
CA THR A 63 20.34 -0.35 1.99
C THR A 63 21.80 0.03 2.17
N ASP A 64 22.33 0.92 1.31
CA ASP A 64 23.68 1.45 1.45
C ASP A 64 23.84 2.20 2.79
N PRO A 65 24.77 1.78 3.68
CA PRO A 65 24.92 2.39 5.00
C PRO A 65 25.46 3.82 4.98
N ASN A 66 26.06 4.27 3.87
CA ASN A 66 26.70 5.56 3.76
C ASN A 66 25.74 6.66 3.27
N ASN A 67 24.86 6.33 2.31
CA ASN A 67 23.94 7.29 1.68
C ASN A 67 22.47 6.97 1.93
N GLY A 68 22.14 5.76 2.41
CA GLY A 68 20.79 5.32 2.71
C GLY A 68 19.94 4.98 1.49
N LEU A 69 20.54 4.92 0.30
CA LEU A 69 19.82 4.49 -0.90
C LEU A 69 19.46 3.02 -0.78
N THR A 70 18.17 2.74 -0.86
CA THR A 70 17.59 1.41 -0.77
C THR A 70 17.24 0.94 -2.18
N PRO A 71 17.68 -0.24 -2.63
CA PRO A 71 17.35 -0.73 -3.97
C PRO A 71 15.83 -0.90 -4.11
N ASP A 72 15.32 -0.68 -5.31
CA ASP A 72 13.93 -0.98 -5.65
C ASP A 72 13.64 -2.47 -5.42
N ARG A 73 14.57 -3.31 -5.88
CA ARG A 73 14.49 -4.78 -5.76
C ARG A 73 15.84 -5.43 -5.53
N TRP A 74 15.81 -6.65 -5.02
CA TRP A 74 16.97 -7.51 -4.82
C TRP A 74 16.53 -8.99 -4.89
N PRO A 75 17.32 -9.95 -5.48
CA PRO A 75 18.72 -9.83 -5.87
C PRO A 75 18.98 -9.25 -7.27
N SER A 76 17.95 -8.98 -8.05
CA SER A 76 18.16 -8.32 -9.34
C SER A 76 18.79 -6.94 -9.15
N LYS A 77 19.80 -6.62 -9.96
CA LYS A 77 20.42 -5.29 -9.92
C LYS A 77 19.41 -4.24 -10.33
N SER A 78 19.27 -3.22 -9.52
CA SER A 78 18.27 -2.19 -9.68
C SER A 78 18.80 -0.80 -9.32
N PHE A 79 17.99 0.20 -9.58
CA PHE A 79 18.07 1.56 -9.07
C PHE A 79 17.52 1.62 -7.63
N SER A 80 17.68 2.76 -6.96
CA SER A 80 17.04 3.03 -5.68
C SER A 80 15.62 3.54 -5.89
N SER A 81 14.67 3.03 -5.12
CA SER A 81 13.33 3.61 -4.96
C SER A 81 13.32 4.52 -3.74
N ILE A 82 12.89 5.78 -3.90
CA ILE A 82 12.82 6.70 -2.76
C ILE A 82 11.70 6.32 -1.77
N ALA A 83 10.65 5.64 -2.23
CA ALA A 83 9.66 5.04 -1.34
C ALA A 83 10.29 3.94 -0.47
N ALA A 84 11.12 3.07 -1.05
CA ALA A 84 11.86 2.05 -0.31
C ALA A 84 12.82 2.68 0.73
N VAL A 85 13.43 3.84 0.45
CA VAL A 85 14.20 4.61 1.44
C VAL A 85 13.32 5.04 2.61
N GLY A 86 12.09 5.51 2.36
CA GLY A 86 11.12 5.86 3.40
C GLY A 86 10.74 4.68 4.27
N PHE A 87 10.56 3.51 3.68
CA PHE A 87 10.31 2.26 4.42
C PHE A 87 11.55 1.77 5.18
N ALA A 88 12.77 1.91 4.63
CA ALA A 88 14.00 1.61 5.36
C ALA A 88 14.15 2.47 6.62
N LEU A 89 13.90 3.77 6.50
CA LEU A 89 13.87 4.70 7.64
C LEU A 89 12.81 4.28 8.67
N THR A 90 11.68 3.73 8.22
CA THR A 90 10.64 3.21 9.11
C THR A 90 11.07 1.91 9.78
N ALA A 91 11.78 1.04 9.07
CA ALA A 91 12.25 -0.24 9.59
C ALA A 91 13.33 -0.09 10.69
N TYR A 92 14.18 0.95 10.64
CA TYR A 92 15.27 1.12 11.61
C TYR A 92 14.77 1.24 13.06
N PRO A 93 13.81 2.11 13.40
CA PRO A 93 13.22 2.12 14.73
C PRO A 93 12.52 0.82 15.13
N VAL A 94 11.87 0.12 14.18
CA VAL A 94 11.32 -1.22 14.45
C VAL A 94 12.43 -2.18 14.88
N GLY A 95 13.57 -2.18 14.19
CA GLY A 95 14.72 -2.99 14.53
C GLY A 95 15.29 -2.68 15.93
N VAL A 96 15.26 -1.42 16.35
CA VAL A 96 15.67 -1.02 17.71
C VAL A 96 14.71 -1.58 18.77
N GLU A 97 13.39 -1.38 18.59
CA GLU A 97 12.38 -1.84 19.54
C GLU A 97 12.31 -3.37 19.65
N ARG A 98 12.64 -4.07 18.56
CA ARG A 98 12.72 -5.53 18.51
C ARG A 98 14.08 -6.09 18.96
N GLY A 99 15.06 -5.23 19.25
CA GLY A 99 16.41 -5.64 19.63
C GLY A 99 17.21 -6.30 18.50
N TYR A 100 16.91 -5.97 17.23
CA TYR A 100 17.66 -6.47 16.07
C TYR A 100 18.93 -5.66 15.83
N VAL A 101 18.93 -4.41 16.22
CA VAL A 101 20.05 -3.45 16.07
C VAL A 101 20.11 -2.50 17.27
N ALA A 102 21.32 -2.03 17.60
CA ALA A 102 21.47 -1.03 18.64
C ALA A 102 20.91 0.33 18.20
N ARG A 103 20.30 1.08 19.13
CA ARG A 103 19.73 2.42 18.84
C ARG A 103 20.76 3.38 18.23
N ALA A 104 22.00 3.36 18.69
CA ALA A 104 23.05 4.22 18.15
C ALA A 104 23.36 3.92 16.69
N ASP A 105 23.38 2.64 16.29
CA ASP A 105 23.67 2.23 14.91
C ASP A 105 22.49 2.62 13.98
N ALA A 106 21.25 2.42 14.43
CA ALA A 106 20.05 2.84 13.71
C ALA A 106 19.99 4.37 13.56
N ALA A 107 20.32 5.13 14.62
CA ALA A 107 20.40 6.58 14.58
C ALA A 107 21.49 7.07 13.60
N GLN A 108 22.67 6.45 13.61
CA GLN A 108 23.75 6.83 12.70
C GLN A 108 23.37 6.56 11.24
N ARG A 109 22.75 5.41 10.93
CA ARG A 109 22.25 5.12 9.58
C ARG A 109 21.18 6.10 9.13
N THR A 110 20.23 6.38 10.02
CA THR A 110 19.20 7.41 9.77
C THR A 110 19.85 8.75 9.46
N LEU A 111 20.80 9.21 10.27
CA LEU A 111 21.50 10.48 10.05
C LEU A 111 22.24 10.51 8.68
N ASN A 112 22.92 9.42 8.31
CA ASN A 112 23.58 9.32 7.02
C ASN A 112 22.59 9.49 5.85
N THR A 113 21.47 8.80 5.91
CA THR A 113 20.38 8.90 4.91
C THR A 113 19.85 10.34 4.81
N LEU A 114 19.46 10.94 5.94
CA LEU A 114 18.89 12.29 5.93
C LEU A 114 19.90 13.34 5.45
N ARG A 115 21.16 13.21 5.85
CA ARG A 115 22.24 14.10 5.40
C ARG A 115 22.49 13.99 3.89
N PHE A 116 22.49 12.77 3.36
CA PHE A 116 22.61 12.53 1.92
C PHE A 116 21.46 13.18 1.17
N MET A 117 20.23 12.89 1.54
CA MET A 117 19.02 13.43 0.89
C MET A 117 18.95 14.95 1.00
N TYR A 118 19.39 15.55 2.12
CA TYR A 118 19.40 16.99 2.30
C TYR A 118 20.42 17.69 1.39
N ASN A 119 21.63 17.13 1.26
CA ASN A 119 22.71 17.71 0.46
C ASN A 119 22.60 17.34 -1.03
N ALA A 120 21.71 16.45 -1.40
CA ALA A 120 21.51 16.03 -2.79
C ALA A 120 21.14 17.22 -3.69
N PRO A 121 21.73 17.33 -4.89
CA PRO A 121 21.49 18.47 -5.76
C PRO A 121 20.03 18.53 -6.24
N GLN A 122 19.47 19.72 -6.19
CA GLN A 122 18.11 20.05 -6.62
C GLN A 122 18.14 21.09 -7.72
N GLY A 123 17.28 20.93 -8.73
CA GLY A 123 17.16 21.90 -9.83
C GLY A 123 16.29 21.41 -10.97
N PRO A 124 15.99 22.28 -11.96
CA PRO A 124 15.11 21.96 -13.09
C PRO A 124 15.83 21.22 -14.23
N GLN A 125 17.14 20.94 -14.11
CA GLN A 125 17.92 20.28 -15.15
C GLN A 125 17.51 18.80 -15.27
N PRO A 126 17.58 18.19 -16.47
CA PRO A 126 17.18 16.80 -16.66
C PRO A 126 18.16 15.76 -16.13
N THR A 127 19.41 16.13 -15.85
CA THR A 127 20.52 15.22 -15.47
C THR A 127 21.34 15.74 -14.32
N ASN A 128 22.05 14.83 -13.64
CA ASN A 128 22.96 15.11 -12.53
C ASN A 128 22.28 15.79 -11.33
N ILE A 129 21.01 15.49 -11.12
CA ILE A 129 20.24 15.96 -9.98
C ILE A 129 19.35 14.87 -9.40
N THR A 130 18.97 15.08 -8.15
CA THR A 130 18.22 14.12 -7.34
C THR A 130 16.76 14.54 -7.18
N GLY A 131 16.47 15.83 -7.37
CA GLY A 131 15.11 16.36 -7.20
C GLY A 131 14.97 17.82 -7.64
N TYR A 132 13.78 18.37 -7.38
CA TYR A 132 13.43 19.79 -7.67
C TYR A 132 12.31 20.25 -6.75
N MET A 133 12.32 21.52 -6.35
CA MET A 133 11.31 22.10 -5.44
C MET A 133 11.12 21.33 -4.12
N GLY A 134 12.16 20.65 -3.65
CA GLY A 134 12.11 19.80 -2.46
C GLY A 134 11.62 18.37 -2.71
N PHE A 135 10.96 18.11 -3.83
CA PHE A 135 10.60 16.75 -4.25
C PHE A 135 11.78 15.99 -4.83
N PHE A 136 11.65 14.67 -4.90
CA PHE A 136 12.67 13.77 -5.42
C PHE A 136 12.13 12.96 -6.62
N TYR A 137 13.05 12.56 -7.50
CA TYR A 137 12.71 11.64 -8.58
C TYR A 137 12.38 10.26 -8.03
N HIS A 138 11.41 9.61 -8.62
CA HIS A 138 10.90 8.29 -8.23
C HIS A 138 12.04 7.28 -8.02
N PHE A 139 12.92 7.16 -9.01
CA PHE A 139 14.08 6.29 -8.95
C PHE A 139 15.39 7.07 -9.07
N LEU A 140 16.38 6.64 -8.29
CA LEU A 140 17.72 7.21 -8.27
C LEU A 140 18.75 6.14 -8.60
N ASP A 141 19.82 6.53 -9.28
CA ASP A 141 20.97 5.67 -9.48
C ASP A 141 21.63 5.35 -8.13
N MET A 142 21.89 4.08 -7.85
CA MET A 142 22.41 3.62 -6.56
C MET A 142 23.79 4.16 -6.19
N GLN A 143 24.61 4.55 -7.18
CA GLN A 143 25.97 5.02 -6.95
C GLN A 143 26.04 6.54 -6.78
N THR A 144 25.32 7.26 -7.64
CA THR A 144 25.40 8.73 -7.72
C THR A 144 24.29 9.42 -6.93
N GLY A 145 23.16 8.74 -6.73
CA GLY A 145 21.93 9.33 -6.19
C GLY A 145 21.22 10.27 -7.15
N PHE A 146 21.62 10.31 -8.43
CA PHE A 146 20.97 11.13 -9.42
C PHE A 146 19.75 10.43 -10.02
N ARG A 147 18.85 11.22 -10.63
CA ARG A 147 17.70 10.76 -11.39
C ARG A 147 18.08 9.58 -12.29
N PHE A 148 17.36 8.47 -12.14
CA PHE A 148 17.56 7.31 -12.99
C PHE A 148 16.80 7.49 -14.31
N GLN A 149 17.50 7.50 -15.45
CA GLN A 149 16.91 7.70 -16.78
C GLN A 149 16.01 8.94 -16.87
N GLN A 150 14.78 8.78 -17.34
CA GLN A 150 13.79 9.85 -17.52
C GLN A 150 12.57 9.67 -16.59
N VAL A 151 12.76 9.06 -15.41
CA VAL A 151 11.65 8.90 -14.45
C VAL A 151 11.13 10.27 -14.00
N GLU A 152 9.88 10.29 -13.59
CA GLU A 152 9.23 11.49 -13.08
C GLU A 152 9.75 11.89 -11.70
N LEU A 153 9.63 13.15 -11.40
CA LEU A 153 9.61 13.69 -10.04
C LEU A 153 8.29 13.25 -9.43
N SER A 154 8.33 12.38 -8.42
CA SER A 154 7.12 11.76 -7.88
C SER A 154 6.65 12.45 -6.61
N THR A 155 5.38 12.84 -6.56
CA THR A 155 4.78 13.43 -5.36
C THR A 155 4.42 12.38 -4.32
N ILE A 156 3.99 11.17 -4.74
CA ILE A 156 3.67 10.10 -3.80
C ILE A 156 4.93 9.47 -3.20
N ASP A 157 5.93 9.11 -4.02
CA ASP A 157 7.13 8.48 -3.50
C ASP A 157 7.93 9.42 -2.61
N THR A 158 7.94 10.73 -2.93
CA THR A 158 8.45 11.77 -2.02
C THR A 158 7.65 11.78 -0.72
N SER A 159 6.33 11.62 -0.76
CA SER A 159 5.50 11.59 0.46
C SER A 159 5.80 10.38 1.33
N LEU A 160 6.01 9.20 0.73
CA LEU A 160 6.40 7.98 1.46
C LEU A 160 7.79 8.12 2.07
N LEU A 161 8.75 8.70 1.34
CA LEU A 161 10.07 9.04 1.87
C LEU A 161 9.96 9.96 3.10
N ILE A 162 9.23 11.05 2.96
CA ILE A 162 9.06 12.06 4.01
C ILE A 162 8.30 11.52 5.23
N ALA A 163 7.35 10.62 5.03
CA ALA A 163 6.68 9.96 6.15
C ALA A 163 7.66 9.13 6.99
N GLY A 164 8.58 8.40 6.37
CA GLY A 164 9.68 7.72 7.04
C GLY A 164 10.64 8.69 7.76
N VAL A 165 10.96 9.82 7.12
CA VAL A 165 11.76 10.91 7.71
C VAL A 165 11.10 11.48 8.97
N LEU A 166 9.81 11.81 8.92
CA LEU A 166 9.06 12.36 10.06
C LEU A 166 8.83 11.33 11.17
N PHE A 167 8.75 10.04 10.81
CA PHE A 167 8.71 8.99 11.82
C PHE A 167 10.04 8.93 12.59
N CYS A 168 11.18 8.95 11.91
CA CYS A 168 12.51 9.02 12.54
C CYS A 168 12.67 10.29 13.39
N GLN A 169 12.21 11.45 12.91
CA GLN A 169 12.18 12.69 13.68
C GLN A 169 11.46 12.53 15.02
N SER A 170 10.29 11.88 14.97
CA SER A 170 9.42 11.71 16.15
C SER A 170 9.90 10.60 17.08
N TYR A 171 10.67 9.64 16.59
CA TYR A 171 11.20 8.52 17.34
C TYR A 171 12.55 8.83 18.01
N PHE A 172 13.51 9.45 17.30
CA PHE A 172 14.83 9.78 17.82
C PHE A 172 14.79 11.11 18.60
N THR A 173 14.39 11.04 19.86
CA THR A 173 14.16 12.20 20.72
C THR A 173 15.26 12.45 21.76
N GLY A 174 16.35 11.68 21.72
CA GLY A 174 17.50 11.84 22.60
C GLY A 174 18.18 13.21 22.46
N ALA A 175 18.90 13.62 23.51
CA ALA A 175 19.58 14.91 23.56
C ALA A 175 21.01 14.88 22.96
N ASP A 176 21.50 13.71 22.54
CA ASP A 176 22.79 13.58 21.89
C ASP A 176 22.85 14.25 20.52
N GLY A 177 24.08 14.48 20.02
CA GLY A 177 24.30 15.20 18.78
C GLY A 177 23.72 14.51 17.54
N THR A 178 23.72 13.16 17.51
CA THR A 178 23.21 12.37 16.38
C THR A 178 21.70 12.50 16.27
N GLU A 179 20.97 12.23 17.36
CA GLU A 179 19.50 12.33 17.34
C GLU A 179 19.01 13.77 17.19
N SER A 180 19.74 14.76 17.74
CA SER A 180 19.45 16.18 17.49
C SER A 180 19.64 16.57 16.02
N ALA A 181 20.67 16.05 15.36
CA ALA A 181 20.90 16.27 13.94
C ALA A 181 19.82 15.58 13.06
N ILE A 182 19.37 14.37 13.43
CA ILE A 182 18.24 13.70 12.75
C ILE A 182 17.03 14.62 12.72
N ARG A 183 16.62 15.18 13.86
CA ARG A 183 15.46 16.09 13.93
C ARG A 183 15.64 17.34 13.08
N ALA A 184 16.82 17.96 13.09
CA ALA A 184 17.10 19.15 12.30
C ALA A 184 17.08 18.89 10.80
N TYR A 185 17.68 17.78 10.33
CA TYR A 185 17.63 17.39 8.92
C TYR A 185 16.23 17.00 8.47
N ALA A 186 15.48 16.30 9.32
CA ALA A 186 14.10 15.91 9.04
C ALA A 186 13.19 17.13 8.86
N ASP A 187 13.27 18.12 9.77
CA ASP A 187 12.58 19.40 9.61
C ASP A 187 12.97 20.09 8.30
N SER A 188 14.28 20.21 8.04
CA SER A 188 14.77 20.88 6.84
C SER A 188 14.31 20.20 5.54
N LEU A 189 14.28 18.86 5.50
CA LEU A 189 13.77 18.09 4.36
C LEU A 189 12.29 18.32 4.12
N TYR A 190 11.48 18.31 5.17
CA TYR A 190 10.04 18.51 5.04
C TYR A 190 9.67 19.96 4.71
N LEU A 191 10.27 20.92 5.40
CA LEU A 191 9.94 22.34 5.26
C LEU A 191 10.32 22.93 3.89
N ARG A 192 11.29 22.34 3.19
CA ARG A 192 11.73 22.82 1.87
C ARG A 192 10.84 22.37 0.71
N ILE A 193 9.92 21.42 0.93
CA ILE A 193 9.06 20.91 -0.14
C ILE A 193 8.01 21.97 -0.48
N ASP A 194 8.01 22.40 -1.73
CA ASP A 194 7.02 23.34 -2.25
C ASP A 194 5.77 22.61 -2.74
N TRP A 195 4.89 22.25 -1.79
CA TRP A 195 3.62 21.60 -2.08
C TRP A 195 2.70 22.45 -2.95
N ALA A 196 2.76 23.78 -2.80
CA ALA A 196 1.94 24.71 -3.59
C ALA A 196 2.35 24.71 -5.06
N TRP A 197 3.65 24.54 -5.36
CA TRP A 197 4.14 24.34 -6.73
C TRP A 197 3.56 23.09 -7.38
N ALA A 198 3.37 22.01 -6.63
CA ALA A 198 2.81 20.74 -7.13
C ALA A 198 1.30 20.81 -7.44
N VAL A 199 0.61 21.89 -7.05
CA VAL A 199 -0.80 22.15 -7.41
C VAL A 199 -0.86 22.80 -8.79
N HIS A 200 -0.66 22.01 -9.84
CA HIS A 200 -0.69 22.50 -11.22
C HIS A 200 -2.12 22.79 -11.72
N ASN A 201 -3.07 21.94 -11.36
CA ASN A 201 -4.50 22.12 -11.65
C ASN A 201 -5.27 22.35 -10.33
N PRO A 202 -5.34 23.59 -9.81
CA PRO A 202 -5.97 23.83 -8.52
C PRO A 202 -7.39 23.27 -8.42
N PRO A 203 -7.77 22.71 -7.27
CA PRO A 203 -7.00 22.65 -6.03
C PRO A 203 -6.25 21.33 -5.80
N THR A 204 -6.07 20.48 -6.82
CA THR A 204 -5.50 19.12 -6.70
C THR A 204 -4.00 19.09 -6.92
N VAL A 205 -3.33 18.14 -6.24
CA VAL A 205 -1.89 17.91 -6.37
C VAL A 205 -1.62 17.01 -7.57
N SER A 206 -0.69 17.41 -8.44
CA SER A 206 -0.23 16.60 -9.58
C SER A 206 0.47 15.33 -9.12
N MET A 207 0.34 14.25 -9.86
CA MET A 207 1.04 12.99 -9.59
C MET A 207 2.55 13.10 -9.77
N GLY A 208 3.02 14.01 -10.63
CA GLY A 208 4.46 14.19 -10.83
C GLY A 208 4.81 15.23 -11.89
N TRP A 209 6.12 15.36 -12.12
CA TRP A 209 6.68 16.35 -13.05
C TRP A 209 7.92 15.79 -13.76
N HIS A 210 8.10 16.20 -15.02
CA HIS A 210 9.30 15.93 -15.81
C HIS A 210 9.96 17.23 -16.26
N PRO A 211 11.29 17.34 -16.21
CA PRO A 211 11.98 18.52 -16.72
C PRO A 211 11.81 18.71 -18.24
N GLU A 212 11.53 17.63 -18.96
CA GLU A 212 11.37 17.62 -20.42
C GLU A 212 9.97 18.04 -20.87
N SER A 213 8.94 17.81 -20.07
CA SER A 213 7.54 17.97 -20.48
C SER A 213 6.62 18.68 -19.49
N GLY A 214 7.13 19.03 -18.30
CA GLY A 214 6.33 19.65 -17.26
C GLY A 214 5.52 18.63 -16.42
N PHE A 215 4.42 19.09 -15.84
CA PHE A 215 3.56 18.26 -15.01
C PHE A 215 2.90 17.12 -15.80
N ILE A 216 2.80 15.95 -15.16
CA ILE A 216 2.03 14.82 -15.67
C ILE A 216 0.56 15.25 -15.77
N ASN A 217 -0.12 14.86 -16.84
CA ASN A 217 -1.54 15.18 -17.07
C ASN A 217 -2.45 14.26 -16.22
N SER A 218 -2.15 14.16 -14.93
CA SER A 218 -2.90 13.41 -13.93
C SER A 218 -2.67 14.01 -12.55
N ASP A 219 -3.76 14.21 -11.82
CA ASP A 219 -3.75 14.68 -10.44
C ASP A 219 -4.27 13.58 -9.51
N TRP A 220 -3.88 13.63 -8.24
CA TRP A 220 -4.42 12.77 -7.21
C TRP A 220 -5.90 13.11 -6.99
N LYS A 221 -6.80 12.19 -7.41
CA LYS A 221 -8.27 12.31 -7.29
C LYS A 221 -8.88 10.94 -7.06
N GLY A 222 -9.76 10.86 -6.08
CA GLY A 222 -10.37 9.59 -5.71
C GLY A 222 -9.55 8.87 -4.63
N TYR A 223 -10.10 7.78 -4.12
CA TYR A 223 -9.44 7.01 -3.07
C TYR A 223 -8.32 6.15 -3.67
N ASP A 224 -7.12 6.37 -3.18
CA ASP A 224 -5.90 5.67 -3.52
C ASP A 224 -4.84 5.89 -2.42
N GLU A 225 -3.57 5.61 -2.68
CA GLU A 225 -2.44 5.86 -1.78
C GLU A 225 -2.15 7.35 -1.53
N GLY A 226 -2.65 8.24 -2.37
CA GLY A 226 -2.38 9.68 -2.34
C GLY A 226 -2.92 10.44 -1.10
N MET A 227 -3.64 9.76 -0.21
CA MET A 227 -4.13 10.37 1.04
C MET A 227 -2.99 11.02 1.85
N ILE A 228 -1.84 10.37 1.94
CA ILE A 228 -0.68 10.89 2.66
C ILE A 228 -0.07 12.14 1.99
N VAL A 229 -0.16 12.25 0.65
CA VAL A 229 0.26 13.46 -0.09
C VAL A 229 -0.50 14.67 0.43
N TYR A 230 -1.83 14.58 0.51
CA TYR A 230 -2.68 15.66 0.99
C TYR A 230 -2.43 16.00 2.47
N VAL A 231 -2.29 14.99 3.33
CA VAL A 231 -2.03 15.21 4.76
C VAL A 231 -0.70 15.94 4.95
N LEU A 232 0.37 15.54 4.26
CA LEU A 232 1.66 16.21 4.32
C LEU A 232 1.60 17.61 3.70
N ALA A 233 0.98 17.78 2.54
CA ALA A 233 0.86 19.06 1.88
C ALA A 233 0.06 20.09 2.70
N LEU A 234 -1.04 19.67 3.32
CA LEU A 234 -1.84 20.50 4.23
C LEU A 234 -1.10 20.81 5.53
N GLY A 235 -0.31 19.86 6.03
CA GLY A 235 0.45 20.00 7.28
C GLY A 235 1.65 20.94 7.18
N SER A 236 2.10 21.26 5.98
CA SER A 236 3.27 22.12 5.77
C SER A 236 3.05 23.52 6.36
N PRO A 237 3.98 24.03 7.20
CA PRO A 237 3.91 25.42 7.70
C PRO A 237 4.50 26.44 6.72
N THR A 238 5.22 25.99 5.69
CA THR A 238 5.93 26.86 4.74
C THR A 238 5.21 26.97 3.39
N HIS A 239 4.78 25.86 2.80
CA HIS A 239 4.22 25.77 1.45
C HIS A 239 2.93 24.96 1.45
N SER A 240 2.01 25.26 2.38
CA SER A 240 0.73 24.53 2.50
C SER A 240 -0.16 24.75 1.28
N ILE A 241 -0.90 23.71 0.92
CA ILE A 241 -1.96 23.81 -0.09
C ILE A 241 -3.29 24.27 0.52
N ASP A 242 -4.26 24.62 -0.33
CA ASP A 242 -5.62 24.94 0.09
C ASP A 242 -6.37 23.65 0.55
N PRO A 243 -7.08 23.69 1.70
CA PRO A 243 -7.94 22.60 2.15
C PRO A 243 -8.99 22.13 1.13
N ALA A 244 -9.37 22.96 0.16
CA ALA A 244 -10.22 22.58 -0.96
C ALA A 244 -9.66 21.40 -1.75
N GLY A 245 -8.33 21.20 -1.76
CA GLY A 245 -7.68 20.04 -2.36
C GLY A 245 -8.16 18.71 -1.79
N TRP A 246 -8.29 18.62 -0.45
CA TRP A 246 -8.87 17.45 0.20
C TRP A 246 -10.31 17.19 -0.19
N THR A 247 -11.12 18.24 -0.25
CA THR A 247 -12.52 18.14 -0.65
C THR A 247 -12.66 17.66 -2.09
N GLU A 248 -11.85 18.17 -3.01
CA GLU A 248 -11.87 17.74 -4.41
C GLU A 248 -11.37 16.30 -4.57
N TRP A 249 -10.36 15.87 -3.81
CA TRP A 249 -9.86 14.51 -3.80
C TRP A 249 -10.92 13.51 -3.35
N THR A 250 -11.67 13.80 -2.28
CA THR A 250 -12.74 12.92 -1.76
C THR A 250 -13.99 12.91 -2.63
N LYS A 251 -14.19 13.90 -3.48
CA LYS A 251 -15.41 14.11 -4.29
C LYS A 251 -15.67 12.97 -5.29
N THR A 252 -14.61 12.34 -5.76
CA THR A 252 -14.70 11.26 -6.76
C THR A 252 -14.62 9.86 -6.15
N TYR A 253 -14.75 9.73 -4.83
CA TYR A 253 -14.75 8.45 -4.15
C TYR A 253 -15.85 7.51 -4.65
N SER A 254 -15.49 6.27 -4.94
CA SER A 254 -16.41 5.20 -5.32
C SER A 254 -16.91 4.45 -4.09
N TRP A 255 -18.03 4.88 -3.53
CA TRP A 255 -18.71 4.19 -2.43
C TRP A 255 -19.61 3.08 -2.98
N GLY A 256 -19.34 1.82 -2.62
CA GLY A 256 -20.09 0.69 -3.14
C GLY A 256 -19.92 -0.58 -2.33
N THR A 257 -20.71 -1.60 -2.65
CA THR A 257 -20.64 -2.91 -1.98
C THR A 257 -19.95 -3.93 -2.86
N PHE A 258 -18.93 -4.59 -2.31
CA PHE A 258 -18.22 -5.70 -2.93
C PHE A 258 -18.19 -6.88 -1.95
N TYR A 259 -18.67 -8.05 -2.35
CA TYR A 259 -18.81 -9.25 -1.49
C TYR A 259 -19.41 -8.95 -0.11
N GLY A 260 -20.51 -8.20 -0.09
CA GLY A 260 -21.22 -7.84 1.14
C GLY A 260 -20.55 -6.79 2.02
N GLN A 261 -19.39 -6.27 1.63
CA GLN A 261 -18.68 -5.20 2.34
C GLN A 261 -18.91 -3.86 1.63
N THR A 262 -19.56 -2.91 2.32
CA THR A 262 -19.79 -1.57 1.78
C THR A 262 -18.68 -0.62 2.26
N HIS A 263 -17.91 -0.08 1.33
CA HIS A 263 -16.74 0.77 1.61
C HIS A 263 -16.41 1.69 0.43
N VAL A 264 -15.47 2.60 0.60
CA VAL A 264 -14.85 3.32 -0.52
C VAL A 264 -13.96 2.34 -1.26
N ASN A 265 -14.26 2.09 -2.54
CA ASN A 265 -13.59 1.10 -3.35
C ASN A 265 -12.33 1.66 -3.99
N PHE A 266 -11.28 0.86 -3.95
CA PHE A 266 -10.06 0.94 -4.74
C PHE A 266 -9.56 -0.50 -4.88
N ALA A 267 -9.27 -0.94 -6.11
CA ALA A 267 -9.10 -2.38 -6.35
C ALA A 267 -7.82 -2.96 -5.73
N PRO A 268 -6.62 -2.38 -5.87
CA PRO A 268 -5.40 -2.87 -5.24
C PRO A 268 -5.37 -2.57 -3.73
N LEU A 269 -4.88 -3.52 -2.92
CA LEU A 269 -4.84 -3.32 -1.46
C LEU A 269 -3.82 -2.28 -0.99
N PHE A 270 -2.75 -2.00 -1.75
CA PHE A 270 -1.77 -0.99 -1.34
C PHE A 270 -2.40 0.39 -1.11
N GLY A 271 -3.41 0.79 -1.89
CA GLY A 271 -4.11 2.05 -1.69
C GLY A 271 -4.89 2.12 -0.36
N HIS A 272 -5.22 0.96 0.22
CA HIS A 272 -5.80 0.84 1.55
C HIS A 272 -4.75 0.72 2.68
N GLN A 273 -3.46 0.66 2.35
CA GLN A 273 -2.39 0.34 3.28
C GLN A 273 -1.38 1.47 3.46
N TYR A 274 -0.85 2.06 2.37
CA TYR A 274 0.34 2.90 2.44
C TYR A 274 0.18 4.11 3.36
N SER A 275 -0.90 4.87 3.25
CA SER A 275 -1.14 6.00 4.16
C SER A 275 -1.33 5.56 5.61
N HIS A 276 -1.89 4.37 5.83
CA HIS A 276 -2.07 3.80 7.17
C HIS A 276 -0.78 3.35 7.85
N VAL A 277 0.32 3.20 7.12
CA VAL A 277 1.61 2.87 7.73
C VAL A 277 1.99 3.90 8.79
N TRP A 278 1.83 5.19 8.47
CA TRP A 278 2.24 6.29 9.34
C TRP A 278 1.10 7.06 9.98
N ILE A 279 -0.13 6.92 9.48
CA ILE A 279 -1.30 7.65 10.00
C ILE A 279 -2.27 6.67 10.64
N ASP A 280 -2.54 6.86 11.92
CA ASP A 280 -3.56 6.10 12.63
C ASP A 280 -4.95 6.68 12.39
N PHE A 281 -5.70 6.07 11.49
CA PHE A 281 -7.05 6.52 11.17
C PHE A 281 -8.13 5.94 12.10
N ARG A 282 -7.78 5.19 13.14
CA ARG A 282 -8.74 4.61 14.08
C ARG A 282 -9.44 5.69 14.88
N GLY A 283 -10.76 5.74 14.73
CA GLY A 283 -11.64 6.64 15.49
C GLY A 283 -11.58 8.10 15.07
N ILE A 284 -10.79 8.47 14.06
CA ILE A 284 -10.80 9.80 13.46
C ILE A 284 -11.51 9.78 12.10
N GLN A 285 -12.26 10.84 11.81
CA GLN A 285 -13.06 10.92 10.58
C GLN A 285 -12.99 12.31 9.98
N ASP A 286 -12.86 12.37 8.65
CA ASP A 286 -13.14 13.57 7.88
C ASP A 286 -14.65 13.73 7.63
N ALA A 287 -15.05 14.78 6.90
CA ALA A 287 -16.47 15.03 6.60
C ALA A 287 -17.11 13.89 5.78
N TYR A 288 -16.37 13.30 4.84
CA TYR A 288 -16.86 12.21 4.01
C TYR A 288 -17.16 10.96 4.85
N MET A 289 -16.20 10.51 5.65
CA MET A 289 -16.34 9.30 6.48
C MET A 289 -17.35 9.47 7.61
N ARG A 290 -17.48 10.67 8.20
CA ARG A 290 -18.60 10.97 9.13
C ARG A 290 -19.94 10.73 8.47
N GLY A 291 -20.11 11.17 7.22
CA GLY A 291 -21.34 10.92 6.43
C GLY A 291 -21.59 9.44 6.12
N LYS A 292 -20.55 8.58 6.21
CA LYS A 292 -20.65 7.14 5.99
C LYS A 292 -20.74 6.32 7.29
N GLY A 293 -20.47 6.94 8.45
CA GLY A 293 -20.54 6.31 9.75
C GLY A 293 -19.41 5.32 10.05
N ILE A 294 -18.32 5.38 9.32
CA ILE A 294 -17.11 4.57 9.54
C ILE A 294 -15.85 5.46 9.46
N ASP A 295 -14.72 4.98 9.93
CA ASP A 295 -13.42 5.58 9.68
C ASP A 295 -12.66 4.89 8.52
N TYR A 296 -11.50 5.43 8.15
CA TYR A 296 -10.69 4.83 7.08
C TYR A 296 -10.08 3.48 7.48
N PHE A 297 -9.90 3.21 8.77
CA PHE A 297 -9.43 1.92 9.25
C PHE A 297 -10.47 0.81 9.00
N GLU A 298 -11.74 1.07 9.36
CA GLU A 298 -12.84 0.17 9.05
C GLU A 298 -13.04 0.02 7.54
N ASN A 299 -12.83 1.10 6.76
CA ASN A 299 -12.84 1.04 5.29
C ASN A 299 -11.82 0.03 4.76
N SER A 300 -10.58 0.11 5.21
CA SER A 300 -9.50 -0.80 4.80
C SER A 300 -9.72 -2.24 5.29
N ARG A 301 -10.31 -2.41 6.49
CA ARG A 301 -10.76 -3.71 6.96
C ARG A 301 -11.78 -4.34 6.00
N ARG A 302 -12.80 -3.58 5.59
CA ARG A 302 -13.83 -4.07 4.67
C ARG A 302 -13.25 -4.41 3.30
N ALA A 303 -12.35 -3.61 2.78
CA ALA A 303 -11.63 -3.90 1.53
C ALA A 303 -10.83 -5.21 1.62
N THR A 304 -10.11 -5.42 2.74
CA THR A 304 -9.37 -6.67 2.99
C THR A 304 -10.29 -7.90 3.03
N ILE A 305 -11.42 -7.80 3.74
CA ILE A 305 -12.40 -8.89 3.84
C ILE A 305 -13.03 -9.18 2.47
N SER A 306 -13.41 -8.15 1.72
CA SER A 306 -14.05 -8.33 0.41
C SER A 306 -13.11 -8.99 -0.60
N GLN A 307 -11.83 -8.63 -0.60
CA GLN A 307 -10.84 -9.22 -1.50
C GLN A 307 -10.56 -10.69 -1.15
N ARG A 308 -10.51 -11.03 0.15
CA ARG A 308 -10.48 -12.45 0.57
C ARG A 308 -11.71 -13.23 0.11
N LEU A 309 -12.91 -12.65 0.24
CA LEU A 309 -14.16 -13.30 -0.21
C LEU A 309 -14.20 -13.48 -1.72
N TYR A 310 -13.66 -12.52 -2.49
CA TYR A 310 -13.44 -12.66 -3.93
C TYR A 310 -12.55 -13.87 -4.24
N ALA A 311 -11.46 -14.06 -3.51
CA ALA A 311 -10.59 -15.23 -3.70
C ALA A 311 -11.27 -16.55 -3.28
N VAL A 312 -12.16 -16.54 -2.30
CA VAL A 312 -12.97 -17.70 -1.91
C VAL A 312 -13.98 -18.08 -3.01
N ASP A 313 -14.67 -17.08 -3.58
CA ASP A 313 -15.58 -17.28 -4.72
C ASP A 313 -14.84 -17.71 -5.98
N ASN A 314 -13.64 -17.17 -6.19
CA ASN A 314 -12.71 -17.54 -7.27
C ASN A 314 -13.36 -17.57 -8.66
N PRO A 315 -13.98 -16.49 -9.14
CA PRO A 315 -14.68 -16.48 -10.42
C PRO A 315 -13.73 -16.71 -11.61
N GLY A 316 -12.44 -16.37 -11.44
CA GLY A 316 -11.37 -16.64 -12.40
C GLY A 316 -10.95 -18.10 -12.46
N GLN A 317 -11.36 -18.94 -11.50
CA GLN A 317 -10.92 -20.33 -11.34
C GLN A 317 -9.38 -20.44 -11.33
N TRP A 318 -8.74 -19.55 -10.55
CA TRP A 318 -7.32 -19.57 -10.33
C TRP A 318 -6.95 -20.68 -9.36
N ARG A 319 -5.89 -21.41 -9.67
CA ARG A 319 -5.44 -22.49 -8.80
C ARG A 319 -5.03 -21.94 -7.44
N ASP A 320 -5.47 -22.63 -6.39
CA ASP A 320 -5.18 -22.38 -4.99
C ASP A 320 -5.88 -21.14 -4.37
N TYR A 321 -6.53 -20.28 -5.14
CA TYR A 321 -7.33 -19.19 -4.56
C TYR A 321 -8.32 -19.73 -3.53
N GLY A 322 -8.46 -19.04 -2.42
CA GLY A 322 -9.36 -19.44 -1.33
C GLY A 322 -9.17 -18.66 -0.05
N ALA A 323 -9.71 -19.20 1.03
CA ALA A 323 -9.77 -18.53 2.33
C ALA A 323 -8.41 -18.10 2.92
N ASN A 324 -7.33 -18.81 2.57
CA ASN A 324 -5.99 -18.58 3.11
C ASN A 324 -4.94 -18.35 2.00
N ILE A 325 -5.35 -18.30 0.73
CA ILE A 325 -4.48 -17.96 -0.41
C ILE A 325 -5.18 -16.88 -1.19
N TRP A 326 -4.83 -15.63 -0.90
CA TRP A 326 -5.43 -14.43 -1.45
C TRP A 326 -4.50 -13.22 -1.29
N GLY A 327 -4.73 -12.16 -2.03
CA GLY A 327 -4.04 -10.89 -1.90
C GLY A 327 -3.69 -10.31 -3.26
N LEU A 328 -4.48 -9.33 -3.73
CA LEU A 328 -4.26 -8.63 -4.98
C LEU A 328 -3.80 -7.20 -4.69
N THR A 329 -2.61 -6.87 -5.15
CA THR A 329 -2.04 -5.53 -5.07
C THR A 329 -1.06 -5.32 -6.22
N ALA A 330 -0.35 -4.19 -6.28
CA ALA A 330 0.73 -4.02 -7.22
C ALA A 330 1.86 -4.99 -6.91
N GLY A 331 2.52 -5.49 -7.93
CA GLY A 331 3.64 -6.41 -7.83
C GLY A 331 4.06 -6.95 -9.19
N ASP A 332 5.12 -7.72 -9.18
CA ASP A 332 5.71 -8.31 -10.39
C ASP A 332 4.86 -9.45 -10.98
N GLY A 333 5.18 -9.86 -12.17
CA GLY A 333 4.51 -10.97 -12.82
C GLY A 333 5.31 -11.57 -13.97
N PRO A 334 4.84 -12.74 -14.48
CA PRO A 334 5.65 -13.57 -15.36
C PRO A 334 5.83 -13.03 -16.77
N PHE A 335 4.81 -12.35 -17.33
CA PHE A 335 4.75 -11.98 -18.76
C PHE A 335 3.78 -10.82 -19.00
N ASP A 336 3.82 -10.28 -20.22
CA ASP A 336 2.73 -9.49 -20.85
C ASP A 336 2.19 -10.31 -22.03
N THR A 337 1.49 -11.42 -21.75
CA THR A 337 0.98 -12.29 -22.82
C THR A 337 -0.16 -13.20 -22.37
N THR A 338 -0.84 -13.80 -23.34
CA THR A 338 -1.98 -14.67 -23.12
C THR A 338 -1.60 -16.13 -23.37
N PHE A 339 -1.97 -17.01 -22.46
CA PHE A 339 -1.86 -18.47 -22.60
C PHE A 339 -3.22 -19.16 -22.49
N VAL A 340 -3.37 -20.32 -23.11
CA VAL A 340 -4.50 -21.21 -22.86
C VAL A 340 -4.10 -22.22 -21.79
N ILE A 341 -4.70 -22.11 -20.61
CA ILE A 341 -4.45 -23.01 -19.48
C ILE A 341 -5.79 -23.58 -19.01
N GLY A 342 -5.90 -24.90 -18.98
CA GLY A 342 -7.13 -25.59 -18.60
C GLY A 342 -8.32 -25.24 -19.53
N GLY A 343 -8.06 -25.03 -20.82
CA GLY A 343 -9.07 -24.66 -21.81
C GLY A 343 -9.55 -23.21 -21.75
N ARG A 344 -8.94 -22.37 -20.90
CA ARG A 344 -9.27 -20.93 -20.76
C ARG A 344 -8.14 -20.05 -21.27
N SER A 345 -8.49 -19.02 -22.01
CA SER A 345 -7.58 -17.92 -22.37
C SER A 345 -7.30 -17.08 -21.12
N ARG A 346 -6.04 -16.97 -20.71
CA ARG A 346 -5.58 -16.25 -19.51
C ARG A 346 -4.52 -15.25 -19.90
N LEU A 347 -4.80 -13.97 -19.68
CA LEU A 347 -3.84 -12.89 -19.82
C LEU A 347 -3.03 -12.80 -18.51
N PHE A 348 -1.71 -12.74 -18.66
CA PHE A 348 -0.78 -12.44 -17.57
C PHE A 348 -0.12 -11.10 -17.85
N TRP A 349 0.24 -10.40 -16.79
CA TRP A 349 1.01 -9.16 -16.85
C TRP A 349 2.37 -9.33 -16.19
N THR A 350 3.31 -8.48 -16.55
CA THR A 350 4.52 -8.20 -15.75
C THR A 350 4.13 -7.36 -14.52
N TYR A 351 4.91 -6.33 -14.15
CA TYR A 351 4.49 -5.45 -13.06
C TYR A 351 3.16 -4.76 -13.37
N THR A 352 2.18 -4.89 -12.47
CA THR A 352 0.89 -4.21 -12.60
C THR A 352 0.17 -4.09 -11.25
N ALA A 353 -0.69 -3.08 -11.13
CA ALA A 353 -1.57 -2.90 -9.97
C ALA A 353 -2.78 -3.85 -10.06
N ARG A 354 -2.63 -5.10 -9.59
CA ARG A 354 -3.72 -6.08 -9.48
C ARG A 354 -4.66 -5.68 -8.36
N GLY A 355 -5.94 -6.04 -8.52
CA GLY A 355 -6.93 -5.70 -7.51
C GLY A 355 -8.31 -6.25 -7.83
N ALA A 356 -9.19 -6.24 -6.81
CA ALA A 356 -10.59 -6.60 -6.94
C ALA A 356 -11.45 -5.73 -6.01
N ALA A 357 -12.34 -4.94 -6.61
CA ALA A 357 -13.30 -4.08 -5.93
C ALA A 357 -14.57 -3.92 -6.78
N ALA A 358 -15.60 -3.26 -6.24
CA ALA A 358 -16.80 -2.96 -7.00
C ALA A 358 -16.46 -2.06 -8.20
N GLY A 359 -16.77 -2.56 -9.39
CA GLY A 359 -16.55 -1.83 -10.65
C GLY A 359 -15.18 -2.01 -11.28
N GLU A 360 -14.21 -2.63 -10.57
CA GLU A 360 -12.87 -2.88 -11.11
C GLU A 360 -12.31 -4.22 -10.62
N ILE A 361 -11.95 -5.09 -11.56
CA ILE A 361 -11.22 -6.33 -11.30
C ILE A 361 -10.06 -6.41 -12.30
N ARG A 362 -8.84 -6.45 -11.76
CA ARG A 362 -7.61 -6.69 -12.51
C ARG A 362 -6.87 -7.87 -11.87
N ASP A 363 -7.16 -9.07 -12.36
CA ASP A 363 -6.73 -10.33 -11.78
C ASP A 363 -6.22 -11.27 -12.88
N ASP A 364 -4.98 -11.71 -12.76
CA ASP A 364 -4.32 -12.68 -13.65
C ASP A 364 -3.93 -13.96 -12.89
N GLY A 365 -4.43 -14.14 -11.68
CA GLY A 365 -4.11 -15.27 -10.81
C GLY A 365 -2.81 -15.11 -10.02
N THR A 366 -2.15 -13.95 -10.11
CA THR A 366 -0.94 -13.63 -9.35
C THR A 366 -1.32 -13.04 -8.00
N ILE A 367 -0.71 -13.54 -6.94
CA ILE A 367 -0.92 -13.13 -5.55
C ILE A 367 0.36 -12.53 -4.99
N SER A 368 0.21 -11.43 -4.28
CA SER A 368 1.26 -10.70 -3.58
C SER A 368 1.12 -10.90 -2.07
N PRO A 369 2.06 -11.56 -1.38
CA PRO A 369 2.00 -11.72 0.08
C PRO A 369 1.92 -10.41 0.86
N THR A 370 2.47 -9.32 0.33
CA THR A 370 2.39 -7.99 0.91
C THR A 370 0.95 -7.50 1.08
N ALA A 371 0.03 -7.91 0.21
CA ALA A 371 -1.39 -7.59 0.34
C ALA A 371 -1.99 -8.10 1.66
N ALA A 372 -1.62 -9.32 2.08
CA ALA A 372 -1.99 -9.86 3.38
C ALA A 372 -1.14 -9.24 4.52
N GLY A 373 0.18 -9.08 4.30
CA GLY A 373 1.11 -8.50 5.27
C GLY A 373 0.75 -7.09 5.71
N GLY A 374 0.50 -6.21 4.74
CA GLY A 374 0.07 -4.83 4.98
C GLY A 374 -1.36 -4.72 5.55
N SER A 375 -2.14 -5.81 5.47
CA SER A 375 -3.51 -5.85 6.02
C SER A 375 -3.59 -6.46 7.42
N VAL A 376 -2.49 -6.86 8.03
CA VAL A 376 -2.48 -7.51 9.36
C VAL A 376 -3.23 -6.71 10.42
N PRO A 377 -3.07 -5.38 10.57
CA PRO A 377 -3.81 -4.64 11.59
C PRO A 377 -5.31 -4.56 11.31
N PHE A 378 -5.71 -4.53 10.03
CA PHE A 378 -7.12 -4.37 9.67
C PHE A 378 -7.94 -5.64 9.94
N ALA A 379 -7.38 -6.81 9.63
CA ALA A 379 -8.06 -8.08 9.73
C ALA A 379 -7.07 -9.23 10.11
N PRO A 380 -6.48 -9.17 11.32
CA PRO A 380 -5.45 -10.13 11.74
C PRO A 380 -5.95 -11.58 11.73
N GLU A 381 -7.25 -11.78 11.96
CA GLU A 381 -7.92 -13.09 11.96
C GLU A 381 -7.94 -13.79 10.61
N ILE A 382 -7.73 -13.07 9.51
CA ILE A 382 -7.63 -13.64 8.16
C ILE A 382 -6.26 -13.43 7.52
N ALA A 383 -5.58 -12.33 7.82
CA ALA A 383 -4.28 -11.99 7.23
C ALA A 383 -3.15 -12.89 7.76
N ILE A 384 -3.06 -13.09 9.08
CA ILE A 384 -2.03 -13.93 9.68
C ILE A 384 -2.16 -15.40 9.25
N PRO A 385 -3.36 -16.02 9.28
CA PRO A 385 -3.53 -17.36 8.72
C PRO A 385 -3.17 -17.48 7.23
N ALA A 386 -3.44 -16.46 6.42
CA ALA A 386 -3.07 -16.45 5.00
C ALA A 386 -1.54 -16.47 4.81
N LEU A 387 -0.81 -15.59 5.50
CA LEU A 387 0.65 -15.56 5.45
C LEU A 387 1.27 -16.91 5.90
N ILE A 388 0.76 -17.50 6.98
CA ILE A 388 1.22 -18.82 7.44
C ILE A 388 0.94 -19.89 6.39
N ALA A 389 -0.26 -19.91 5.81
CA ALA A 389 -0.64 -20.88 4.79
C ALA A 389 0.20 -20.77 3.51
N MET A 390 0.48 -19.54 3.05
CA MET A 390 1.36 -19.30 1.90
C MET A 390 2.77 -19.85 2.17
N ARG A 391 3.36 -19.53 3.34
CA ARG A 391 4.67 -20.06 3.74
C ARG A 391 4.69 -21.60 3.77
N GLU A 392 3.69 -22.23 4.38
CA GLU A 392 3.65 -23.67 4.56
C GLU A 392 3.40 -24.42 3.26
N LYS A 393 2.57 -23.82 2.38
CA LYS A 393 2.24 -24.45 1.09
C LYS A 393 3.37 -24.36 0.08
N TYR A 394 4.05 -23.22 0.00
CA TYR A 394 5.02 -22.97 -1.06
C TYR A 394 6.48 -23.02 -0.59
N GLY A 395 6.72 -23.03 0.72
CA GLY A 395 8.04 -23.21 1.32
C GLY A 395 9.07 -22.22 0.76
N ASP A 396 10.27 -22.72 0.46
CA ASP A 396 11.38 -21.92 -0.06
C ASP A 396 11.14 -21.35 -1.47
N ASN A 397 10.07 -21.78 -2.15
CA ASN A 397 9.70 -21.14 -3.42
C ASN A 397 9.19 -19.72 -3.24
N LEU A 398 8.56 -19.42 -2.10
CA LEU A 398 7.94 -18.11 -1.82
C LEU A 398 8.52 -17.42 -0.59
N PHE A 399 9.05 -18.17 0.39
CA PHE A 399 9.52 -17.64 1.67
C PHE A 399 10.99 -18.02 1.87
N SER A 400 11.91 -17.05 1.66
CA SER A 400 13.34 -17.31 1.64
C SER A 400 14.11 -16.40 2.60
N THR A 401 15.32 -15.95 2.27
CA THR A 401 16.28 -15.27 3.15
C THR A 401 15.66 -14.09 3.92
N TYR A 402 14.92 -13.21 3.23
CA TYR A 402 14.36 -11.99 3.80
C TYR A 402 12.84 -12.05 4.03
N GLY A 403 12.27 -13.24 4.07
CA GLY A 403 10.83 -13.44 4.21
C GLY A 403 10.17 -13.76 2.87
N PHE A 404 9.04 -13.14 2.59
CA PHE A 404 8.33 -13.36 1.34
C PHE A 404 9.03 -12.70 0.15
N LEU A 405 9.20 -13.46 -0.93
CA LEU A 405 9.40 -12.93 -2.28
C LEU A 405 8.16 -12.17 -2.73
N ASP A 406 8.30 -11.36 -3.80
CA ASP A 406 7.23 -10.43 -4.18
C ASP A 406 5.93 -11.14 -4.51
N ASP A 407 5.88 -11.87 -5.62
CA ASP A 407 4.65 -12.43 -6.15
C ASP A 407 4.76 -13.93 -6.48
N PHE A 408 3.59 -14.57 -6.62
CA PHE A 408 3.50 -15.93 -7.16
C PHE A 408 2.19 -16.18 -7.91
N ASN A 409 2.20 -17.17 -8.82
CA ASN A 409 1.03 -17.60 -9.57
C ASN A 409 0.98 -19.12 -9.66
N ALA A 410 0.12 -19.75 -8.86
CA ALA A 410 0.00 -21.21 -8.82
C ALA A 410 -0.63 -21.82 -10.08
N THR A 411 -1.33 -21.02 -10.90
CA THR A 411 -1.97 -21.49 -12.13
C THR A 411 -0.97 -21.64 -13.27
N LEU A 412 0.10 -20.85 -13.29
CA LEU A 412 1.12 -20.89 -14.32
C LEU A 412 2.13 -22.01 -14.01
N ILE A 413 1.88 -23.21 -14.52
CA ILE A 413 2.70 -24.42 -14.25
C ILE A 413 3.57 -24.87 -15.42
N ALA A 414 3.39 -24.26 -16.60
CA ALA A 414 4.12 -24.57 -17.82
C ALA A 414 4.26 -23.29 -18.65
N ALA A 415 5.44 -22.91 -18.96
CA ALA A 415 5.97 -21.88 -19.85
C ALA A 415 7.33 -21.42 -19.29
N THR A 416 8.18 -20.83 -20.13
CA THR A 416 9.40 -20.19 -19.62
C THR A 416 9.06 -18.72 -19.30
N PRO A 417 9.04 -18.30 -18.04
CA PRO A 417 8.68 -16.94 -17.69
C PRO A 417 9.73 -15.93 -18.17
N LYS A 418 9.31 -14.71 -18.43
CA LYS A 418 10.22 -13.60 -18.74
C LYS A 418 10.95 -13.12 -17.50
N TYR A 419 10.24 -13.10 -16.37
CA TYR A 419 10.75 -12.74 -15.05
C TYR A 419 10.42 -13.83 -14.03
N GLY A 420 11.17 -13.91 -12.94
CA GLY A 420 10.98 -14.92 -11.93
C GLY A 420 11.35 -16.33 -12.41
N ARG A 421 10.79 -17.34 -11.78
CA ARG A 421 11.06 -18.76 -12.08
C ARG A 421 9.82 -19.62 -12.01
N LEU A 422 9.82 -20.68 -12.77
CA LEU A 422 8.81 -21.74 -12.68
C LEU A 422 9.28 -22.85 -11.72
N ALA A 423 8.46 -23.18 -10.73
CA ALA A 423 8.59 -24.39 -9.94
C ALA A 423 7.69 -25.47 -10.57
N PRO A 424 8.27 -26.55 -11.16
CA PRO A 424 7.52 -27.53 -11.94
C PRO A 424 6.35 -28.14 -11.15
N GLY A 425 5.14 -28.09 -11.72
CA GLY A 425 3.92 -28.61 -11.12
C GLY A 425 3.35 -27.78 -9.96
N ILE A 426 4.08 -26.76 -9.48
CA ILE A 426 3.68 -25.90 -8.35
C ILE A 426 3.14 -24.56 -8.85
N GLY A 427 3.93 -23.82 -9.63
CA GLY A 427 3.55 -22.52 -10.14
C GLY A 427 4.74 -21.64 -10.53
N TRP A 428 4.45 -20.41 -10.90
CA TRP A 428 5.43 -19.35 -11.08
C TRP A 428 5.66 -18.64 -9.75
N PHE A 429 6.90 -18.23 -9.49
CA PHE A 429 7.31 -17.44 -8.34
C PHE A 429 8.29 -16.35 -8.79
N ASP A 430 8.11 -15.15 -8.30
CA ASP A 430 9.13 -14.14 -8.42
C ASP A 430 10.41 -14.56 -7.68
N THR A 431 11.52 -13.95 -8.03
CA THR A 431 12.83 -14.19 -7.40
C THR A 431 13.34 -12.99 -6.64
N ASP A 432 12.66 -11.86 -6.75
CA ASP A 432 13.02 -10.60 -6.12
C ASP A 432 12.19 -10.32 -4.85
N TYR A 433 12.74 -9.46 -4.01
CA TYR A 433 12.08 -8.72 -2.96
C TYR A 433 11.97 -7.27 -3.42
N LEU A 434 10.79 -6.69 -3.42
CA LEU A 434 10.59 -5.28 -3.74
C LEU A 434 10.54 -4.44 -2.47
N GLY A 435 11.29 -3.34 -2.42
CA GLY A 435 11.39 -2.51 -1.20
C GLY A 435 10.06 -1.89 -0.80
N ILE A 436 9.26 -1.49 -1.78
CA ILE A 436 7.93 -0.92 -1.55
C ILE A 436 6.94 -1.95 -0.99
N ASP A 437 7.15 -3.24 -1.23
CA ASP A 437 6.30 -4.33 -0.74
C ASP A 437 6.78 -4.89 0.60
N GLN A 438 8.09 -4.93 0.84
CA GLN A 438 8.64 -5.28 2.15
C GLN A 438 8.27 -4.26 3.23
N GLY A 439 8.12 -2.99 2.86
CA GLY A 439 7.77 -1.91 3.79
C GLY A 439 6.47 -2.10 4.54
N PRO A 440 5.33 -2.28 3.85
CA PRO A 440 4.04 -2.54 4.49
C PRO A 440 4.05 -3.80 5.36
N ILE A 441 4.77 -4.85 4.98
CA ILE A 441 4.88 -6.07 5.79
C ILE A 441 5.45 -5.74 7.18
N ILE A 442 6.64 -5.15 7.25
CA ILE A 442 7.27 -4.86 8.55
C ILE A 442 6.52 -3.80 9.34
N ALA A 443 6.11 -2.72 8.69
CA ALA A 443 5.51 -1.59 9.37
C ALA A 443 4.13 -1.90 9.93
N MET A 444 3.29 -2.61 9.17
CA MET A 444 1.94 -2.91 9.61
C MET A 444 1.91 -4.07 10.61
N ILE A 445 2.81 -5.04 10.52
CA ILE A 445 2.99 -6.05 11.58
C ILE A 445 3.39 -5.38 12.88
N GLU A 446 4.36 -4.44 12.85
CA GLU A 446 4.77 -3.71 14.06
C GLU A 446 3.64 -2.84 14.62
N ASN A 447 2.88 -2.14 13.77
CA ASN A 447 1.69 -1.40 14.19
C ASN A 447 0.65 -2.30 14.88
N TYR A 448 0.42 -3.50 14.36
CA TYR A 448 -0.47 -4.47 15.00
C TYR A 448 0.06 -4.95 16.35
N ARG A 449 1.37 -5.20 16.47
CA ARG A 449 1.99 -5.82 17.65
C ARG A 449 2.22 -4.84 18.79
N SER A 450 2.58 -3.60 18.50
CA SER A 450 3.03 -2.64 19.53
C SER A 450 2.49 -1.22 19.36
N ASP A 451 1.79 -0.92 18.27
CA ASP A 451 1.33 0.44 17.95
C ASP A 451 2.49 1.43 17.71
N LEU A 452 3.70 0.95 17.49
CA LEU A 452 4.92 1.77 17.53
C LEU A 452 4.87 2.99 16.60
N ILE A 453 4.60 2.77 15.31
CA ILE A 453 4.63 3.85 14.33
C ILE A 453 3.45 4.79 14.60
N TRP A 454 2.27 4.26 14.82
CA TRP A 454 1.07 5.03 15.08
C TRP A 454 1.17 5.87 16.35
N LYS A 455 1.54 5.28 17.51
CA LYS A 455 1.68 6.03 18.76
C LYS A 455 2.74 7.12 18.70
N THR A 456 3.76 6.94 17.83
CA THR A 456 4.82 7.93 17.61
C THR A 456 4.30 9.05 16.69
N MET A 457 3.67 8.70 15.57
CA MET A 457 3.21 9.66 14.58
C MET A 457 1.98 10.47 15.00
N ARG A 458 1.15 9.97 15.91
CA ARG A 458 0.08 10.79 16.57
C ARG A 458 0.62 12.04 17.26
N LYS A 459 1.91 12.08 17.59
CA LYS A 459 2.58 13.22 18.22
C LYS A 459 3.27 14.15 17.24
N ASN A 460 3.40 13.75 15.97
CA ASN A 460 4.06 14.57 14.97
C ASN A 460 3.20 15.79 14.63
N PRO A 461 3.70 17.03 14.83
CA PRO A 461 2.89 18.24 14.69
C PRO A 461 2.41 18.47 13.26
N TYR A 462 3.18 18.03 12.26
CA TYR A 462 2.85 18.21 10.86
C TYR A 462 1.70 17.29 10.43
N ILE A 463 1.73 16.02 10.85
CA ILE A 463 0.64 15.08 10.61
C ILE A 463 -0.65 15.54 11.30
N VAL A 464 -0.55 15.96 12.57
CA VAL A 464 -1.71 16.50 13.31
C VAL A 464 -2.30 17.74 12.62
N ALA A 465 -1.44 18.68 12.19
CA ALA A 465 -1.88 19.88 11.48
C ALA A 465 -2.55 19.55 10.14
N GLY A 466 -1.98 18.62 9.38
CA GLY A 466 -2.52 18.18 8.10
C GLY A 466 -3.89 17.54 8.22
N LEU A 467 -4.04 16.61 9.17
CA LEU A 467 -5.33 15.96 9.45
C LEU A 467 -6.39 16.98 9.88
N LYS A 468 -6.06 17.93 10.76
CA LYS A 468 -6.99 18.99 11.18
C LYS A 468 -7.41 19.88 10.01
N LYS A 469 -6.48 20.28 9.15
CA LYS A 469 -6.79 21.08 7.96
C LYS A 469 -7.62 20.31 6.92
N ALA A 470 -7.44 18.97 6.84
CA ALA A 470 -8.30 18.08 6.05
C ALA A 470 -9.69 17.84 6.68
N GLY A 471 -9.95 18.42 7.84
CA GLY A 471 -11.25 18.35 8.53
C GLY A 471 -11.47 17.06 9.33
N PHE A 472 -10.40 16.34 9.70
CA PHE A 472 -10.51 15.22 10.62
C PHE A 472 -10.76 15.67 12.05
N THR A 473 -11.64 14.93 12.73
CA THR A 473 -11.97 15.08 14.13
C THR A 473 -12.23 13.73 14.80
N GLY A 474 -12.30 13.71 16.12
CA GLY A 474 -12.61 12.53 16.92
C GLY A 474 -11.38 11.72 17.36
N GLY A 475 -11.63 10.64 18.09
CA GLY A 475 -10.58 9.73 18.57
C GLY A 475 -9.42 10.44 19.25
N TRP A 476 -8.20 10.03 18.92
CA TRP A 476 -6.97 10.59 19.48
C TRP A 476 -6.66 12.03 19.02
N LEU A 477 -7.29 12.50 17.94
CA LEU A 477 -7.07 13.85 17.40
C LEU A 477 -7.87 14.93 18.17
N GLY A 478 -8.89 14.49 18.90
CA GLY A 478 -9.81 15.38 19.62
C GLY A 478 -10.80 16.08 18.68
N ASN A 479 -11.57 17.02 19.28
CA ASN A 479 -12.58 17.81 18.55
C ASN A 479 -11.95 19.05 17.90
#